data_ad22e7cdf1604562f79ddd5f8bc0ca72
#
_entry.id   ad22e7cdf1604562f79ddd5f8bc0ca72
#
_cell.length_a   1.000
_cell.length_b   1.000
_cell.length_c   1.000
_cell.angle_alpha   90.00
_cell.angle_beta   90.00
_cell.angle_gamma   90.00
#
_symmetry.space_group_name_H-M   'P 1'
#
loop_
_entity.id
_entity.type
_entity.pdbx_description
1 polymer ?
#
loop_
_entity_poly.entity_id
_entity_poly.type
_entity_poly.pdbx_seq_one_letter_code
_entity_poly.pdbx_strand_id
1 'polypeptide(L)'
;MNQNEEIRVLYVQPGKYPEEIKIPNTLEIFQKYVCGSIESVRLDRDAYIICNDEGKLLPLPPNRLYGPTDFFAGPFLICGDGGEDLI
;
A
#
# COMPACT_ATOMS: atom_id res chain seq x y z
N MET A 1 -2.92 4.39 -20.64
CA MET A 1 -1.96 3.72 -19.74
C MET A 1 -1.85 2.25 -20.11
N ASN A 2 -0.66 1.74 -20.11
CA ASN A 2 -0.41 0.34 -20.46
C ASN A 2 -0.69 -0.54 -19.24
N GLN A 3 -1.66 -1.44 -19.35
CA GLN A 3 -2.03 -2.30 -18.23
C GLN A 3 -0.95 -3.33 -17.87
N ASN A 4 0.00 -3.55 -18.78
CA ASN A 4 1.10 -4.48 -18.52
C ASN A 4 2.31 -3.80 -17.89
N GLU A 5 2.21 -2.52 -17.65
CA GLU A 5 3.28 -1.79 -17.03
C GLU A 5 3.42 -2.16 -15.57
N GLU A 6 4.64 -2.41 -15.15
CA GLU A 6 4.94 -2.70 -13.76
C GLU A 6 5.51 -1.48 -13.07
N ILE A 7 5.22 -1.36 -11.78
CA ILE A 7 5.77 -0.28 -10.95
C ILE A 7 6.48 -0.88 -9.75
N ARG A 8 7.46 -0.16 -9.24
CA ARG A 8 8.14 -0.54 -8.01
C ARG A 8 7.43 0.11 -6.83
N VAL A 9 7.16 -0.69 -5.82
CA VAL A 9 6.50 -0.23 -4.61
C VAL A 9 7.19 -0.87 -3.41
N LEU A 10 6.96 -0.31 -2.23
CA LEU A 10 7.36 -0.94 -0.99
C LEU A 10 6.16 -1.69 -0.42
N TYR A 11 6.35 -2.97 -0.19
CA TYR A 11 5.33 -3.83 0.38
C TYR A 11 5.61 -3.97 1.86
N VAL A 12 4.68 -3.51 2.69
CA VAL A 12 4.85 -3.46 4.14
C VAL A 12 3.88 -4.41 4.79
N GLN A 13 4.40 -5.50 5.36
CA GLN A 13 3.60 -6.49 6.04
C GLN A 13 3.75 -6.34 7.56
N PRO A 14 2.72 -6.72 8.33
CA PRO A 14 2.82 -6.66 9.78
C PRO A 14 4.01 -7.49 10.28
N GLY A 15 4.81 -6.88 11.16
CA GLY A 15 5.94 -7.58 11.78
C GLY A 15 7.13 -7.86 10.88
N LYS A 16 7.16 -7.27 9.68
CA LYS A 16 8.25 -7.49 8.73
C LYS A 16 8.81 -6.16 8.26
N TYR A 17 10.06 -6.19 7.80
CA TYR A 17 10.67 -5.03 7.17
C TYR A 17 10.01 -4.77 5.82
N PRO A 18 9.91 -3.50 5.41
CA PRO A 18 9.41 -3.19 4.07
C PRO A 18 10.26 -3.86 3.00
N GLU A 19 9.61 -4.33 1.97
CA GLU A 19 10.26 -5.04 0.88
C GLU A 19 9.96 -4.34 -0.43
N GLU A 20 10.97 -4.07 -1.23
CA GLU A 20 10.78 -3.51 -2.55
C GLU A 20 10.35 -4.62 -3.50
N ILE A 21 9.20 -4.42 -4.15
CA ILE A 21 8.69 -5.39 -5.13
C ILE A 21 8.24 -4.65 -6.38
N LYS A 22 8.14 -5.39 -7.47
CA LYS A 22 7.66 -4.87 -8.74
C LYS A 22 6.38 -5.59 -9.08
N ILE A 23 5.30 -4.84 -9.28
CA ILE A 23 3.98 -5.42 -9.49
C ILE A 23 3.28 -4.72 -10.66
N PRO A 24 2.34 -5.40 -11.31
CA PRO A 24 1.51 -4.74 -12.31
C PRO A 24 0.72 -3.59 -11.70
N ASN A 25 0.63 -2.50 -12.45
CA ASN A 25 -0.07 -1.30 -11.99
C ASN A 25 -1.55 -1.41 -12.31
N THR A 26 -2.25 -2.28 -11.59
CA THR A 26 -3.69 -2.49 -11.77
C THR A 26 -4.40 -2.51 -10.43
N LEU A 27 -5.67 -2.11 -10.44
CA LEU A 27 -6.50 -2.11 -9.25
C LEU A 27 -6.61 -3.52 -8.64
N GLU A 28 -6.76 -4.52 -9.50
CA GLU A 28 -6.93 -5.90 -9.05
C GLU A 28 -5.73 -6.38 -8.25
N ILE A 29 -4.53 -6.04 -8.70
CA ILE A 29 -3.30 -6.43 -8.00
C ILE A 29 -3.20 -5.70 -6.66
N PHE A 30 -3.52 -4.40 -6.63
CA PHE A 30 -3.51 -3.65 -5.37
C PHE A 30 -4.48 -4.26 -4.36
N GLN A 31 -5.68 -4.60 -4.81
CA GLN A 31 -6.68 -5.22 -3.93
C GLN A 31 -6.20 -6.56 -3.39
N LYS A 32 -5.48 -7.31 -4.20
CA LYS A 32 -4.94 -8.59 -3.76
C LYS A 32 -3.91 -8.39 -2.64
N TYR A 33 -3.02 -7.41 -2.78
CA TYR A 33 -1.97 -7.19 -1.79
C TYR A 33 -2.51 -6.64 -0.47
N VAL A 34 -3.56 -5.84 -0.52
CA VAL A 34 -4.12 -5.25 0.71
C VAL A 34 -5.33 -6.01 1.24
N CYS A 35 -5.70 -7.12 0.59
CA CYS A 35 -6.77 -8.02 1.06
C CYS A 35 -8.16 -7.43 0.96
N GLY A 36 -8.41 -6.59 -0.04
CA GLY A 36 -9.76 -6.05 -0.26
C GLY A 36 -9.75 -4.70 -0.93
N SER A 37 -10.82 -3.95 -0.73
CA SER A 37 -10.95 -2.62 -1.31
C SER A 37 -9.83 -1.71 -0.85
N ILE A 38 -9.38 -0.82 -1.73
CA ILE A 38 -8.24 0.03 -1.44
C ILE A 38 -8.67 1.43 -1.07
N GLU A 39 -7.81 2.06 -0.27
CA GLU A 39 -7.88 3.47 0.07
C GLU A 39 -6.49 4.05 -0.16
N SER A 40 -6.44 5.28 -0.66
CA SER A 40 -5.19 5.98 -0.92
C SER A 40 -5.00 7.06 0.14
N VAL A 41 -3.84 7.06 0.80
CA VAL A 41 -3.52 8.05 1.83
C VAL A 41 -2.22 8.74 1.43
N ARG A 42 -2.24 10.06 1.35
CA ARG A 42 -1.05 10.83 1.00
C ARG A 42 -0.02 10.73 2.14
N LEU A 43 1.16 10.27 1.82
CA LEU A 43 2.25 10.14 2.79
C LEU A 43 3.17 11.36 2.74
N ASP A 44 3.48 11.81 1.53
CA ASP A 44 4.40 12.91 1.28
C ASP A 44 4.02 13.48 -0.08
N ARG A 45 4.67 14.58 -0.49
CA ARG A 45 4.37 15.16 -1.79
C ARG A 45 4.67 14.20 -2.95
N ASP A 46 5.62 13.29 -2.74
CA ASP A 46 6.06 12.37 -3.79
C ASP A 46 5.64 10.92 -3.55
N ALA A 47 4.84 10.66 -2.53
CA ALA A 47 4.49 9.29 -2.19
C ALA A 47 3.11 9.20 -1.56
N TYR A 48 2.47 8.06 -1.74
CA TYR A 48 1.19 7.78 -1.11
C TYR A 48 1.12 6.30 -0.74
N ILE A 49 0.20 5.99 0.16
CA ILE A 49 0.00 4.63 0.66
C ILE A 49 -1.29 4.08 0.08
N ILE A 50 -1.23 2.84 -0.39
CA ILE A 50 -2.42 2.07 -0.77
C ILE A 50 -2.67 1.07 0.35
N CYS A 51 -3.78 1.17 1.02
CA CYS A 51 -4.11 0.30 2.13
C CYS A 51 -5.55 -0.20 2.03
N ASN A 52 -5.91 -1.13 2.91
CA ASN A 52 -7.26 -1.67 2.92
C ASN A 52 -8.22 -0.63 3.49
N ASP A 53 -9.29 -0.38 2.75
CA ASP A 53 -10.31 0.61 3.11
C ASP A 53 -11.02 0.27 4.40
N GLU A 54 -11.15 -1.02 4.71
CA GLU A 54 -11.87 -1.50 5.88
C GLU A 54 -10.97 -2.28 6.83
N GLY A 55 -9.66 -2.02 6.77
CA GLY A 55 -8.69 -2.81 7.53
C GLY A 55 -8.95 -2.87 9.02
N LYS A 56 -9.49 -1.79 9.60
CA LYS A 56 -9.77 -1.75 11.03
C LYS A 56 -11.09 -2.43 11.39
N LEU A 57 -11.96 -2.61 10.42
CA LEU A 57 -13.24 -3.30 10.61
C LEU A 57 -13.11 -4.80 10.39
N LEU A 58 -12.10 -5.21 9.64
CA LEU A 58 -11.81 -6.62 9.38
C LEU A 58 -10.81 -7.10 10.43
N PRO A 59 -10.72 -8.41 10.68
CA PRO A 59 -9.74 -8.92 11.65
C PRO A 59 -8.34 -8.99 11.07
N LEU A 60 -7.85 -7.87 10.52
CA LEU A 60 -6.49 -7.78 10.01
C LEU A 60 -5.56 -7.31 11.13
N PRO A 61 -4.34 -7.87 11.18
CA PRO A 61 -3.41 -7.49 12.24
C PRO A 61 -2.94 -6.04 12.11
N PRO A 62 -2.68 -5.35 13.22
CA PRO A 62 -2.08 -4.02 13.17
C PRO A 62 -0.72 -4.08 12.49
N ASN A 63 -0.39 -3.06 11.71
CA ASN A 63 0.88 -3.02 10.98
C ASN A 63 1.77 -1.88 11.49
N ARG A 64 1.50 -0.66 11.08
CA ARG A 64 2.33 0.49 11.43
C ARG A 64 1.47 1.61 11.98
N LEU A 65 2.04 2.40 12.89
CA LEU A 65 1.39 3.58 13.41
C LEU A 65 1.30 4.65 12.33
N TYR A 66 0.19 5.38 12.32
CA TYR A 66 -0.06 6.48 11.43
C TYR A 66 -0.57 7.63 12.28
N GLY A 67 0.28 8.62 12.54
CA GLY A 67 -0.05 9.68 13.46
C GLY A 67 -0.01 9.20 14.92
N PRO A 68 -0.43 10.06 15.85
CA PRO A 68 -0.26 9.76 17.29
C PRO A 68 -1.20 8.67 17.82
N THR A 69 -2.37 8.49 17.20
CA THR A 69 -3.37 7.57 17.75
C THR A 69 -3.96 6.62 16.74
N ASP A 70 -3.45 6.61 15.51
CA ASP A 70 -4.00 5.78 14.46
C ASP A 70 -2.98 4.77 13.96
N PHE A 71 -3.43 3.82 13.14
CA PHE A 71 -2.53 2.80 12.60
C PHE A 71 -3.14 2.20 11.33
N PHE A 72 -2.29 1.60 10.52
CA PHE A 72 -2.73 0.81 9.37
C PHE A 72 -2.89 -0.64 9.82
N ALA A 73 -3.97 -1.27 9.40
CA ALA A 73 -4.23 -2.69 9.69
C ALA A 73 -4.04 -3.50 8.42
N GLY A 74 -3.33 -4.63 8.55
CA GLY A 74 -3.02 -5.47 7.41
C GLY A 74 -1.86 -4.93 6.57
N PRO A 75 -1.52 -5.64 5.49
CA PRO A 75 -0.43 -5.20 4.61
C PRO A 75 -0.84 -3.96 3.82
N PHE A 76 0.16 -3.15 3.44
CA PHE A 76 -0.09 -1.98 2.60
C PHE A 76 1.09 -1.77 1.66
N LEU A 77 0.89 -0.89 0.68
CA LEU A 77 1.91 -0.57 -0.32
C LEU A 77 2.22 0.92 -0.25
N ILE A 78 3.49 1.26 -0.44
CA ILE A 78 3.91 2.66 -0.57
C ILE A 78 4.30 2.87 -2.01
N CYS A 79 3.66 3.82 -2.68
CA CYS A 79 3.81 4.07 -4.11
C CYS A 79 4.32 5.48 -4.36
N GLY A 80 5.05 5.66 -5.45
CA GLY A 80 5.44 6.98 -5.90
C GLY A 80 4.27 7.70 -6.55
N ASP A 81 4.22 9.01 -6.35
CA ASP A 81 3.18 9.84 -6.94
C ASP A 81 3.35 9.87 -8.46
N GLY A 82 2.23 9.85 -9.18
CA GLY A 82 2.24 9.88 -10.63
C GLY A 82 2.65 8.59 -11.28
N GLY A 83 2.76 7.51 -10.52
CA GLY A 83 3.15 6.21 -11.05
C GLY A 83 4.65 6.03 -11.18
N GLU A 84 5.44 6.93 -10.62
CA GLU A 84 6.90 6.80 -10.66
C GLU A 84 7.38 5.90 -9.53
N ASP A 85 8.55 5.30 -9.75
CA ASP A 85 9.19 4.49 -8.72
C ASP A 85 9.61 5.36 -7.54
N LEU A 86 9.48 4.82 -6.34
CA LEU A 86 9.93 5.52 -5.14
C LEU A 86 11.45 5.58 -5.02
N ILE A 87 12.11 4.66 -5.66
CA ILE A 87 13.55 4.49 -5.49
C ILE A 87 14.28 4.77 -6.78
#